data_3f1c34c4d64e1722d3d7dd8411543c37
#
_entry.id   3f1c34c4d64e1722d3d7dd8411543c37
#
_cell.length_a   1.000
_cell.length_b   1.000
_cell.length_c   1.000
_cell.angle_alpha   90.00
_cell.angle_beta   90.00
_cell.angle_gamma   90.00
#
_symmetry.space_group_name_H-M   'P 1'
#
loop_
_entity.id
_entity.type
_entity.pdbx_description
1 polymer ?
#
loop_
_entity_poly.entity_id
_entity_poly.type
_entity_poly.pdbx_seq_one_letter_code
_entity_poly.pdbx_strand_id
1 'polypeptide(L)'
;MKITFLKLLFALGLVVGLAAEVQAQACGHRGDLDAQYCDENKDLVAEPPKDPSKFKNPSTLVFTYTPVEDPAVYENIFKPFTTHLAQCTGKRVVFYQVQSNAAEIEAMRSGRLHVGGFSTGPTAFAVNIAGAVPFAVKGTEKEFQGYQLFFIVKKDSPYQKMSDLKGKKVAHTSPSSNSGHMAPNALFPKEGLTPDKDYKILFSGKHDQSILGVRSGDYDAAPVASDVFHRMASRGQIKEDEFRVIWKSAKFPTSSFAYAHDLEPKLRDQMLKCFYEYRFPAEMQKAFDGADRFFPVTFLKDWAIVRQVAEAGGEKFNRAAYEKETAREAAAKKK
;
A
#
# COMPACT_ATOMS: atom_id res chain seq x y z
N MET A 1 -11.38 -37.42 -73.86
CA MET A 1 -10.84 -37.35 -72.48
C MET A 1 -11.24 -36.01 -71.88
N LYS A 2 -12.34 -35.99 -71.09
CA LYS A 2 -12.91 -34.78 -70.50
C LYS A 2 -12.44 -34.67 -69.07
N ILE A 3 -11.71 -33.62 -68.72
CA ILE A 3 -11.27 -33.32 -67.36
C ILE A 3 -12.25 -32.33 -66.76
N THR A 4 -12.93 -32.80 -65.70
CA THR A 4 -13.95 -32.04 -64.95
C THR A 4 -13.24 -31.28 -63.84
N PHE A 5 -13.26 -29.93 -63.82
CA PHE A 5 -12.79 -29.07 -62.76
C PHE A 5 -13.79 -29.02 -61.59
N LEU A 6 -13.40 -29.51 -60.44
CA LEU A 6 -14.16 -29.43 -59.21
C LEU A 6 -13.81 -28.08 -58.52
N LYS A 7 -14.80 -27.19 -58.40
CA LYS A 7 -14.64 -25.91 -57.67
C LYS A 7 -14.82 -26.16 -56.22
N LEU A 8 -13.78 -25.97 -55.42
CA LEU A 8 -13.79 -25.98 -53.98
C LEU A 8 -14.21 -24.58 -53.50
N LEU A 9 -15.40 -24.46 -52.90
CA LEU A 9 -15.89 -23.25 -52.20
C LEU A 9 -15.30 -23.24 -50.80
N PHE A 10 -14.37 -22.30 -50.52
CA PHE A 10 -13.92 -21.95 -49.19
C PHE A 10 -14.99 -21.07 -48.52
N ALA A 11 -15.72 -21.61 -47.53
CA ALA A 11 -16.61 -20.83 -46.67
C ALA A 11 -15.71 -20.14 -45.59
N LEU A 12 -15.56 -18.83 -45.73
CA LEU A 12 -14.87 -18.01 -44.72
C LEU A 12 -15.85 -17.79 -43.57
N GLY A 13 -15.72 -18.57 -42.50
CA GLY A 13 -16.45 -18.40 -41.25
C GLY A 13 -15.99 -17.13 -40.54
N LEU A 14 -16.83 -16.09 -40.53
CA LEU A 14 -16.64 -14.88 -39.77
C LEU A 14 -16.85 -15.21 -38.26
N VAL A 15 -15.77 -15.44 -37.50
CA VAL A 15 -15.85 -15.51 -36.07
C VAL A 15 -16.01 -14.09 -35.52
N VAL A 16 -17.26 -13.70 -35.30
CA VAL A 16 -17.58 -12.47 -34.55
C VAL A 16 -17.21 -12.77 -33.08
N GLY A 17 -16.05 -12.32 -32.66
CA GLY A 17 -15.65 -12.29 -31.27
C GLY A 17 -16.59 -11.35 -30.52
N LEU A 18 -17.52 -11.90 -29.72
CA LEU A 18 -18.27 -11.16 -28.71
C LEU A 18 -17.26 -10.66 -27.67
N ALA A 19 -16.76 -9.45 -27.88
CA ALA A 19 -16.18 -8.67 -26.79
C ALA A 19 -17.32 -8.44 -25.79
N ALA A 20 -17.29 -9.13 -24.66
CA ALA A 20 -18.15 -8.81 -23.54
C ALA A 20 -17.79 -7.38 -23.11
N GLU A 21 -18.56 -6.40 -23.54
CA GLU A 21 -18.53 -5.06 -22.96
C GLU A 21 -18.85 -5.26 -21.47
N VAL A 22 -17.86 -5.05 -20.61
CA VAL A 22 -18.09 -4.88 -19.18
C VAL A 22 -18.95 -3.62 -19.08
N GLN A 23 -20.26 -3.81 -18.99
CA GLN A 23 -21.19 -2.72 -18.77
C GLN A 23 -20.79 -2.04 -17.46
N ALA A 24 -20.24 -0.82 -17.59
CA ALA A 24 -19.96 0.01 -16.44
C ALA A 24 -21.27 0.15 -15.65
N GLN A 25 -21.26 -0.31 -14.39
CA GLN A 25 -22.42 -0.20 -13.52
C GLN A 25 -22.88 1.26 -13.49
N ALA A 26 -24.17 1.51 -13.75
CA ALA A 26 -24.74 2.86 -13.66
C ALA A 26 -24.50 3.39 -12.25
N CYS A 27 -23.68 4.42 -12.15
CA CYS A 27 -23.12 4.95 -10.92
C CYS A 27 -23.41 6.45 -10.87
N GLY A 28 -24.13 6.90 -9.85
CA GLY A 28 -24.47 8.32 -9.67
C GLY A 28 -23.26 9.16 -9.26
N HIS A 29 -22.35 8.58 -8.51
CA HIS A 29 -21.07 9.20 -8.12
C HIS A 29 -19.99 8.14 -8.00
N ARG A 30 -18.76 8.45 -8.43
CA ARG A 30 -17.61 7.53 -8.40
C ARG A 30 -16.34 8.16 -7.82
N GLY A 31 -16.16 9.46 -7.91
CA GLY A 31 -14.90 10.11 -7.54
C GLY A 31 -13.71 9.53 -8.33
N ASP A 32 -12.64 9.19 -7.62
CA ASP A 32 -11.40 8.60 -8.18
C ASP A 32 -11.43 7.06 -8.26
N LEU A 33 -12.54 6.42 -7.86
CA LEU A 33 -12.67 4.97 -7.93
C LEU A 33 -12.61 4.45 -9.37
N ASP A 34 -12.06 3.27 -9.56
CA ASP A 34 -12.02 2.59 -10.85
C ASP A 34 -13.42 2.28 -11.40
N ALA A 35 -13.53 2.08 -12.71
CA ALA A 35 -14.79 1.98 -13.45
C ALA A 35 -15.80 0.96 -12.91
N GLN A 36 -15.31 -0.08 -12.23
CA GLN A 36 -16.14 -1.14 -11.66
C GLN A 36 -16.75 -0.81 -10.29
N TYR A 37 -16.37 0.30 -9.66
CA TYR A 37 -16.82 0.69 -8.31
C TYR A 37 -17.70 1.95 -8.35
N CYS A 38 -18.53 2.12 -7.33
CA CYS A 38 -19.33 3.31 -7.06
C CYS A 38 -19.07 3.81 -5.65
N ASP A 39 -19.26 5.12 -5.47
CA ASP A 39 -19.19 5.83 -4.19
C ASP A 39 -20.43 6.73 -4.10
N GLU A 40 -21.62 6.14 -3.95
CA GLU A 40 -22.88 6.89 -3.98
C GLU A 40 -23.09 7.71 -2.71
N ASN A 41 -22.57 7.24 -1.58
CA ASN A 41 -22.64 7.91 -0.28
C ASN A 41 -21.52 8.96 -0.07
N LYS A 42 -20.53 9.04 -0.98
CA LYS A 42 -19.42 10.00 -1.00
C LYS A 42 -18.47 9.87 0.19
N ASP A 43 -18.24 8.64 0.65
CA ASP A 43 -17.26 8.33 1.69
C ASP A 43 -15.88 7.94 1.12
N LEU A 44 -15.74 8.01 -0.21
CA LEU A 44 -14.53 7.75 -1.00
C LEU A 44 -14.09 6.29 -1.02
N VAL A 45 -14.96 5.35 -0.65
CA VAL A 45 -14.69 3.92 -0.78
C VAL A 45 -15.75 3.24 -1.64
N ALA A 46 -15.42 2.05 -2.14
CA ALA A 46 -16.32 1.28 -2.97
C ALA A 46 -17.54 0.79 -2.19
N GLU A 47 -18.75 1.05 -2.72
CA GLU A 47 -19.98 0.45 -2.20
C GLU A 47 -19.93 -1.08 -2.27
N PRO A 48 -20.58 -1.79 -1.32
CA PRO A 48 -20.77 -3.23 -1.44
C PRO A 48 -21.60 -3.59 -2.66
N PRO A 49 -21.45 -4.81 -3.22
CA PRO A 49 -22.26 -5.25 -4.36
C PRO A 49 -23.76 -5.14 -4.08
N LYS A 50 -24.54 -4.59 -5.06
CA LYS A 50 -25.99 -4.55 -5.00
C LYS A 50 -26.62 -5.93 -5.22
N ASP A 51 -25.95 -6.80 -5.98
CA ASP A 51 -26.35 -8.17 -6.24
C ASP A 51 -25.78 -9.10 -5.15
N PRO A 52 -26.64 -9.79 -4.36
CA PRO A 52 -26.19 -10.70 -3.31
C PRO A 52 -25.27 -11.85 -3.80
N SER A 53 -25.41 -12.27 -5.06
CA SER A 53 -24.60 -13.31 -5.66
C SER A 53 -23.12 -12.91 -5.88
N LYS A 54 -22.82 -11.62 -5.82
CA LYS A 54 -21.47 -11.07 -5.96
C LYS A 54 -20.69 -11.05 -4.65
N PHE A 55 -21.34 -11.27 -3.50
CA PHE A 55 -20.63 -11.34 -2.23
C PHE A 55 -19.77 -12.58 -2.12
N LYS A 56 -18.59 -12.42 -1.55
CA LYS A 56 -17.62 -13.49 -1.32
C LYS A 56 -17.65 -13.96 0.12
N ASN A 57 -17.89 -15.25 0.31
CA ASN A 57 -17.82 -15.94 1.60
C ASN A 57 -16.79 -17.07 1.52
N PRO A 58 -15.48 -16.78 1.49
CA PRO A 58 -14.43 -17.77 1.31
C PRO A 58 -14.35 -18.74 2.50
N SER A 59 -14.00 -19.98 2.25
CA SER A 59 -13.67 -20.97 3.30
C SER A 59 -12.31 -20.65 3.96
N THR A 60 -11.43 -19.96 3.24
CA THR A 60 -10.13 -19.52 3.71
C THR A 60 -10.01 -17.99 3.54
N LEU A 61 -9.88 -17.28 4.66
CA LEU A 61 -9.50 -15.86 4.65
C LEU A 61 -8.01 -15.72 4.36
N VAL A 62 -7.68 -14.96 3.34
CA VAL A 62 -6.30 -14.59 3.02
C VAL A 62 -6.02 -13.24 3.62
N PHE A 63 -5.03 -13.18 4.51
CA PHE A 63 -4.56 -11.99 5.21
C PHE A 63 -3.13 -11.68 4.78
N THR A 64 -2.79 -10.40 4.66
CA THR A 64 -1.42 -9.93 4.42
C THR A 64 -1.10 -8.68 5.22
N TYR A 65 0.18 -8.29 5.21
CA TYR A 65 0.63 -6.99 5.67
C TYR A 65 1.68 -6.43 4.71
N THR A 66 1.61 -5.14 4.49
CA THR A 66 2.41 -4.39 3.51
C THR A 66 3.92 -4.67 3.59
N PRO A 67 4.62 -4.81 2.45
CA PRO A 67 6.04 -5.17 2.41
C PRO A 67 6.97 -3.94 2.57
N VAL A 68 6.78 -3.14 3.64
CA VAL A 68 7.64 -1.97 3.93
C VAL A 68 9.05 -2.37 4.42
N GLU A 69 9.18 -3.63 4.84
CA GLU A 69 10.39 -4.35 5.19
C GLU A 69 10.32 -5.78 4.62
N ASP A 70 11.22 -6.68 5.03
CA ASP A 70 11.13 -8.10 4.69
C ASP A 70 9.77 -8.70 5.15
N PRO A 71 8.95 -9.24 4.24
CA PRO A 71 7.63 -9.78 4.58
C PRO A 71 7.65 -10.90 5.64
N ALA A 72 8.73 -11.67 5.74
CA ALA A 72 8.86 -12.73 6.73
C ALA A 72 8.81 -12.23 8.18
N VAL A 73 9.24 -10.99 8.41
CA VAL A 73 9.14 -10.32 9.72
C VAL A 73 7.68 -10.21 10.16
N TYR A 74 6.80 -9.83 9.25
CA TYR A 74 5.39 -9.60 9.57
C TYR A 74 4.59 -10.89 9.74
N GLU A 75 4.90 -11.95 9.02
CA GLU A 75 4.23 -13.25 9.21
C GLU A 75 4.37 -13.73 10.65
N ASN A 76 5.57 -13.64 11.22
CA ASN A 76 5.80 -14.03 12.61
C ASN A 76 5.09 -13.12 13.60
N ILE A 77 5.13 -11.80 13.39
CA ILE A 77 4.47 -10.80 14.26
C ILE A 77 2.95 -11.00 14.27
N PHE A 78 2.35 -11.27 13.11
CA PHE A 78 0.89 -11.45 12.98
C PHE A 78 0.40 -12.87 13.26
N LYS A 79 1.27 -13.86 13.49
CA LYS A 79 0.86 -15.24 13.75
C LYS A 79 -0.14 -15.38 14.92
N PRO A 80 0.02 -14.72 16.09
CA PRO A 80 -0.97 -14.75 17.15
C PRO A 80 -2.31 -14.18 16.71
N PHE A 81 -2.29 -13.09 15.94
CA PHE A 81 -3.50 -12.45 15.42
C PHE A 81 -4.22 -13.31 14.38
N THR A 82 -3.51 -13.91 13.42
CA THR A 82 -4.13 -14.80 12.42
C THR A 82 -4.75 -16.06 13.06
N THR A 83 -4.15 -16.57 14.14
CA THR A 83 -4.73 -17.64 14.96
C THR A 83 -6.03 -17.18 15.63
N HIS A 84 -6.02 -16.00 16.27
CA HIS A 84 -7.23 -15.41 16.86
C HIS A 84 -8.33 -15.19 15.81
N LEU A 85 -7.98 -14.62 14.65
CA LEU A 85 -8.91 -14.35 13.56
C LEU A 85 -9.56 -15.66 13.05
N ALA A 86 -8.79 -16.75 12.96
CA ALA A 86 -9.31 -18.06 12.57
C ALA A 86 -10.33 -18.60 13.58
N GLN A 87 -9.99 -18.53 14.87
CA GLN A 87 -10.90 -18.98 15.95
C GLN A 87 -12.16 -18.13 16.01
N CYS A 88 -12.02 -16.82 15.92
CA CYS A 88 -13.11 -15.85 16.04
C CYS A 88 -14.08 -15.92 14.85
N THR A 89 -13.57 -16.09 13.62
CA THR A 89 -14.41 -16.15 12.40
C THR A 89 -14.88 -17.56 12.04
N GLY A 90 -14.29 -18.61 12.63
CA GLY A 90 -14.53 -19.99 12.21
C GLY A 90 -13.98 -20.32 10.82
N LYS A 91 -13.14 -19.46 10.25
CA LYS A 91 -12.52 -19.65 8.94
C LYS A 91 -11.08 -20.13 9.08
N ARG A 92 -10.58 -20.86 8.09
CA ARG A 92 -9.15 -21.00 7.94
C ARG A 92 -8.57 -19.61 7.60
N VAL A 93 -7.45 -19.24 8.22
CA VAL A 93 -6.73 -17.98 7.92
C VAL A 93 -5.31 -18.32 7.48
N VAL A 94 -4.87 -17.73 6.37
CA VAL A 94 -3.50 -17.88 5.87
C VAL A 94 -2.87 -16.51 5.72
N PHE A 95 -1.60 -16.40 6.13
CA PHE A 95 -0.80 -15.22 5.85
C PHE A 95 -0.23 -15.35 4.42
N TYR A 96 -0.46 -14.34 3.59
CA TYR A 96 0.04 -14.29 2.22
C TYR A 96 1.19 -13.28 2.14
N GLN A 97 2.41 -13.75 1.92
CA GLN A 97 3.56 -12.89 1.76
C GLN A 97 3.53 -12.21 0.39
N VAL A 98 3.50 -10.88 0.39
CA VAL A 98 3.61 -10.05 -0.81
C VAL A 98 4.98 -9.38 -0.88
N GLN A 99 5.54 -9.23 -2.07
CA GLN A 99 6.88 -8.68 -2.26
C GLN A 99 6.88 -7.21 -2.67
N SER A 100 5.72 -6.66 -3.04
CA SER A 100 5.57 -5.26 -3.43
C SER A 100 4.16 -4.76 -3.16
N ASN A 101 4.02 -3.43 -3.03
CA ASN A 101 2.72 -2.78 -2.88
C ASN A 101 1.80 -3.06 -4.08
N ALA A 102 2.34 -3.07 -5.30
CA ALA A 102 1.56 -3.38 -6.50
C ALA A 102 1.02 -4.81 -6.48
N ALA A 103 1.83 -5.79 -6.04
CA ALA A 103 1.38 -7.18 -5.90
C ALA A 103 0.29 -7.34 -4.84
N GLU A 104 0.35 -6.56 -3.76
CA GLU A 104 -0.67 -6.55 -2.70
C GLU A 104 -2.01 -6.01 -3.21
N ILE A 105 -2.00 -4.85 -3.88
CA ILE A 105 -3.19 -4.22 -4.48
C ILE A 105 -3.81 -5.16 -5.52
N GLU A 106 -3.00 -5.75 -6.39
CA GLU A 106 -3.47 -6.68 -7.42
C GLU A 106 -4.04 -7.97 -6.84
N ALA A 107 -3.48 -8.47 -5.72
CA ALA A 107 -4.04 -9.63 -5.02
C ALA A 107 -5.45 -9.36 -4.49
N MET A 108 -5.73 -8.17 -3.96
CA MET A 108 -7.08 -7.79 -3.53
C MET A 108 -8.00 -7.56 -4.74
N ARG A 109 -7.55 -6.81 -5.75
CA ARG A 109 -8.32 -6.54 -6.97
C ARG A 109 -8.76 -7.82 -7.68
N SER A 110 -7.90 -8.84 -7.71
CA SER A 110 -8.20 -10.15 -8.32
C SER A 110 -8.96 -11.12 -7.40
N GLY A 111 -9.32 -10.70 -6.18
CA GLY A 111 -10.05 -11.50 -5.21
C GLY A 111 -9.24 -12.61 -4.53
N ARG A 112 -7.89 -12.56 -4.63
CA ARG A 112 -6.98 -13.49 -3.94
C ARG A 112 -6.63 -13.05 -2.52
N LEU A 113 -6.84 -11.78 -2.18
CA LEU A 113 -6.66 -11.20 -0.86
C LEU A 113 -8.01 -10.69 -0.36
N HIS A 114 -8.38 -11.02 0.89
CA HIS A 114 -9.67 -10.66 1.48
C HIS A 114 -9.55 -9.55 2.51
N VAL A 115 -8.46 -9.51 3.26
CA VAL A 115 -8.15 -8.47 4.25
C VAL A 115 -6.65 -8.31 4.34
N GLY A 116 -6.17 -7.06 4.45
CA GLY A 116 -4.74 -6.79 4.49
C GLY A 116 -4.40 -5.44 5.09
N GLY A 117 -3.15 -5.32 5.50
CA GLY A 117 -2.58 -4.08 6.00
C GLY A 117 -1.81 -3.36 4.88
N PHE A 118 -2.37 -2.34 4.28
CA PHE A 118 -1.76 -1.55 3.21
C PHE A 118 -0.97 -0.37 3.77
N SER A 119 0.24 -0.13 3.30
CA SER A 119 0.99 1.07 3.70
C SER A 119 0.29 2.35 3.25
N THR A 120 0.67 3.49 3.85
CA THR A 120 -0.09 4.74 3.80
C THR A 120 -0.45 5.22 2.39
N GLY A 121 0.50 5.30 1.47
CA GLY A 121 0.24 5.67 0.07
C GLY A 121 -0.52 4.59 -0.70
N PRO A 122 -0.06 3.33 -0.70
CA PRO A 122 -0.75 2.19 -1.29
C PRO A 122 -2.18 1.98 -0.82
N THR A 123 -2.56 2.39 0.42
CA THR A 123 -3.97 2.38 0.86
C THR A 123 -4.87 3.13 -0.11
N ALA A 124 -4.49 4.33 -0.55
CA ALA A 124 -5.33 5.13 -1.45
C ALA A 124 -5.46 4.48 -2.85
N PHE A 125 -4.40 3.86 -3.35
CA PHE A 125 -4.49 3.04 -4.57
C PHE A 125 -5.35 1.80 -4.37
N ALA A 126 -5.21 1.09 -3.23
CA ALA A 126 -6.02 -0.09 -2.93
C ALA A 126 -7.52 0.26 -2.87
N VAL A 127 -7.88 1.39 -2.28
CA VAL A 127 -9.25 1.91 -2.26
C VAL A 127 -9.76 2.11 -3.67
N ASN A 128 -9.04 2.89 -4.49
CA ASN A 128 -9.54 3.30 -5.79
C ASN A 128 -9.47 2.19 -6.85
N ILE A 129 -8.45 1.32 -6.81
CA ILE A 129 -8.17 0.33 -7.85
C ILE A 129 -8.66 -1.08 -7.49
N ALA A 130 -8.69 -1.41 -6.18
CA ALA A 130 -9.02 -2.76 -5.71
C ALA A 130 -10.30 -2.84 -4.86
N GLY A 131 -11.00 -1.71 -4.65
CA GLY A 131 -12.20 -1.67 -3.80
C GLY A 131 -11.91 -2.02 -2.33
N ALA A 132 -10.71 -1.70 -1.86
CA ALA A 132 -10.36 -1.86 -0.46
C ALA A 132 -11.15 -0.88 0.42
N VAL A 133 -11.67 -1.35 1.55
CA VAL A 133 -12.39 -0.53 2.52
C VAL A 133 -11.55 -0.44 3.80
N PRO A 134 -10.79 0.65 4.01
CA PRO A 134 -10.01 0.85 5.23
C PRO A 134 -10.91 0.97 6.45
N PHE A 135 -10.58 0.25 7.53
CA PHE A 135 -11.39 0.24 8.75
C PHE A 135 -10.57 0.39 10.03
N ALA A 136 -9.29 0.05 10.01
CA ALA A 136 -8.46 0.15 11.20
C ALA A 136 -7.01 0.51 10.88
N VAL A 137 -6.32 1.06 11.87
CA VAL A 137 -4.86 1.17 11.96
C VAL A 137 -4.40 0.61 13.31
N LYS A 138 -3.11 0.44 13.50
CA LYS A 138 -2.56 0.16 14.84
C LYS A 138 -2.73 1.39 15.72
N GLY A 139 -2.97 1.18 17.01
CA GLY A 139 -3.14 2.29 17.96
C GLY A 139 -3.21 1.85 19.39
N THR A 140 -3.58 2.80 20.24
CA THR A 140 -3.89 2.61 21.64
C THR A 140 -5.38 2.89 21.88
N GLU A 141 -5.83 2.88 23.12
CA GLU A 141 -7.21 3.27 23.45
C GLU A 141 -7.52 4.74 23.11
N LYS A 142 -6.48 5.59 23.15
CA LYS A 142 -6.65 7.04 23.03
C LYS A 142 -6.53 7.55 21.60
N GLU A 143 -5.63 6.94 20.81
CA GLU A 143 -5.30 7.45 19.48
C GLU A 143 -4.74 6.36 18.59
N PHE A 144 -4.83 6.57 17.28
CA PHE A 144 -4.15 5.74 16.32
C PHE A 144 -2.65 6.08 16.23
N GLN A 145 -1.85 5.09 15.89
CA GLN A 145 -0.41 5.26 15.68
C GLN A 145 -0.16 6.06 14.39
N GLY A 146 0.50 7.22 14.53
CA GLY A 146 1.03 7.99 13.42
C GLY A 146 2.53 7.80 13.27
N TYR A 147 3.06 8.15 12.09
CA TYR A 147 4.49 8.17 11.82
C TYR A 147 4.88 9.43 11.04
N GLN A 148 6.18 9.74 11.00
CA GLN A 148 6.72 10.86 10.24
C GLN A 148 7.61 10.35 9.10
N LEU A 149 7.72 11.12 8.05
CA LEU A 149 8.84 11.01 7.14
C LEU A 149 10.08 11.54 7.85
N PHE A 150 11.12 10.74 7.98
CA PHE A 150 12.46 11.14 8.36
C PHE A 150 13.32 11.23 7.11
N PHE A 151 14.00 12.37 6.90
CA PHE A 151 15.04 12.47 5.88
C PHE A 151 16.38 12.25 6.55
N ILE A 152 16.96 11.07 6.33
CA ILE A 152 18.14 10.60 7.04
C ILE A 152 19.39 10.70 6.17
N VAL A 153 20.51 10.98 6.84
CA VAL A 153 21.88 10.90 6.32
C VAL A 153 22.74 10.14 7.31
N LYS A 154 23.91 9.67 6.89
CA LYS A 154 24.88 9.08 7.81
C LYS A 154 25.37 10.12 8.83
N LYS A 155 25.59 9.74 10.09
CA LYS A 155 25.91 10.65 11.19
C LYS A 155 27.18 11.48 10.94
N ASP A 156 28.21 10.82 10.41
CA ASP A 156 29.52 11.40 10.12
C ASP A 156 29.61 12.08 8.73
N SER A 157 28.51 12.10 7.96
CA SER A 157 28.48 12.81 6.68
C SER A 157 28.53 14.33 6.87
N PRO A 158 28.99 15.08 5.85
CA PRO A 158 29.02 16.56 5.90
C PRO A 158 27.62 17.18 5.79
N TYR A 159 26.58 16.41 5.48
CA TYR A 159 25.25 16.92 5.18
C TYR A 159 24.49 17.29 6.45
N GLN A 160 24.09 18.58 6.57
CA GLN A 160 23.41 19.14 7.74
C GLN A 160 21.98 19.61 7.42
N LYS A 161 21.70 19.93 6.16
CA LYS A 161 20.42 20.52 5.69
C LYS A 161 20.06 20.01 4.30
N MET A 162 18.82 20.23 3.90
CA MET A 162 18.27 19.78 2.63
C MET A 162 19.11 20.19 1.41
N SER A 163 19.56 21.47 1.37
CA SER A 163 20.33 22.01 0.24
C SER A 163 21.70 21.35 0.02
N ASP A 164 22.26 20.68 1.03
CA ASP A 164 23.55 19.98 0.92
C ASP A 164 23.45 18.72 0.06
N LEU A 165 22.22 18.29 -0.23
CA LEU A 165 21.93 17.08 -1.00
C LEU A 165 21.73 17.32 -2.49
N LYS A 166 21.95 18.54 -2.99
CA LYS A 166 21.94 18.82 -4.42
C LYS A 166 23.05 18.06 -5.14
N GLY A 167 22.68 17.33 -6.21
CA GLY A 167 23.59 16.46 -6.97
C GLY A 167 23.99 15.17 -6.27
N LYS A 168 23.38 14.84 -5.13
CA LYS A 168 23.71 13.65 -4.32
C LYS A 168 22.85 12.44 -4.68
N LYS A 169 23.26 11.26 -4.19
CA LYS A 169 22.52 10.00 -4.37
C LYS A 169 21.44 9.89 -3.28
N VAL A 170 20.20 10.15 -3.64
CA VAL A 170 19.06 10.05 -2.72
C VAL A 170 18.21 8.83 -3.07
N ALA A 171 18.07 7.91 -2.14
CA ALA A 171 17.26 6.73 -2.31
C ALA A 171 15.83 6.98 -1.87
N HIS A 172 14.91 7.03 -2.81
CA HIS A 172 13.48 6.83 -2.53
C HIS A 172 13.19 5.33 -2.35
N THR A 173 12.06 4.97 -1.70
CA THR A 173 11.73 3.55 -1.46
C THR A 173 11.07 2.92 -2.68
N SER A 174 9.75 3.02 -2.79
CA SER A 174 8.98 2.61 -3.96
C SER A 174 8.13 3.77 -4.46
N PRO A 175 7.75 3.77 -5.75
CA PRO A 175 6.99 4.88 -6.33
C PRO A 175 5.66 5.19 -5.63
N SER A 176 4.96 4.18 -5.11
CA SER A 176 3.70 4.34 -4.37
C SER A 176 3.87 4.66 -2.89
N SER A 177 5.10 4.67 -2.35
CA SER A 177 5.35 4.95 -0.93
C SER A 177 5.02 6.39 -0.57
N ASN A 178 4.22 6.60 0.48
CA ASN A 178 3.92 7.95 0.98
C ASN A 178 5.20 8.66 1.44
N SER A 179 5.84 8.22 2.53
CA SER A 179 7.03 8.89 3.07
C SER A 179 8.30 8.65 2.25
N GLY A 180 8.36 7.56 1.47
CA GLY A 180 9.54 7.25 0.68
C GLY A 180 9.58 7.88 -0.71
N HIS A 181 8.45 8.43 -1.23
CA HIS A 181 8.42 9.03 -2.56
C HIS A 181 7.40 10.17 -2.71
N MET A 182 6.11 9.93 -2.44
CA MET A 182 5.06 10.90 -2.77
C MET A 182 5.17 12.18 -1.92
N ALA A 183 5.33 12.03 -0.59
CA ALA A 183 5.52 13.16 0.30
C ALA A 183 6.83 13.92 0.04
N PRO A 184 7.99 13.30 -0.22
CA PRO A 184 9.17 13.99 -0.73
C PRO A 184 8.90 14.84 -1.97
N ASN A 185 8.20 14.32 -2.99
CA ASN A 185 7.87 15.07 -4.20
C ASN A 185 7.03 16.32 -3.91
N ALA A 186 6.13 16.26 -2.93
CA ALA A 186 5.25 17.37 -2.56
C ALA A 186 5.90 18.39 -1.59
N LEU A 187 6.73 17.90 -0.67
CA LEU A 187 7.19 18.69 0.48
C LEU A 187 8.61 19.23 0.30
N PHE A 188 9.54 18.45 -0.30
CA PHE A 188 10.94 18.86 -0.44
C PHE A 188 11.16 20.10 -1.32
N PRO A 189 10.36 20.36 -2.39
CA PRO A 189 10.49 21.61 -3.15
C PRO A 189 10.32 22.87 -2.29
N LYS A 190 9.46 22.83 -1.26
CA LYS A 190 9.24 23.93 -0.31
C LYS A 190 10.46 24.20 0.59
N GLU A 191 11.30 23.18 0.75
CA GLU A 191 12.56 23.24 1.50
C GLU A 191 13.79 23.49 0.61
N GLY A 192 13.56 23.82 -0.67
CA GLY A 192 14.62 24.14 -1.63
C GLY A 192 15.37 22.94 -2.22
N LEU A 193 14.77 21.73 -2.16
CA LEU A 193 15.34 20.51 -2.72
C LEU A 193 14.28 19.77 -3.57
N THR A 194 14.32 19.93 -4.89
CA THR A 194 13.33 19.36 -5.80
C THR A 194 13.80 18.01 -6.34
N PRO A 195 13.05 16.90 -6.09
CA PRO A 195 13.34 15.58 -6.67
C PRO A 195 13.41 15.61 -8.20
N ASP A 196 14.26 14.80 -8.80
CA ASP A 196 14.58 14.71 -10.24
C ASP A 196 15.16 15.99 -10.88
N LYS A 197 15.14 17.13 -10.18
CA LYS A 197 15.76 18.38 -10.60
C LYS A 197 17.10 18.64 -9.87
N ASP A 198 17.04 18.63 -8.54
CA ASP A 198 18.21 18.93 -7.69
C ASP A 198 19.01 17.66 -7.34
N TYR A 199 18.39 16.49 -7.42
CA TYR A 199 19.03 15.17 -7.30
C TYR A 199 18.27 14.15 -8.12
N LYS A 200 18.95 13.08 -8.56
CA LYS A 200 18.31 11.98 -9.27
C LYS A 200 17.69 10.99 -8.28
N ILE A 201 16.41 10.67 -8.45
CA ILE A 201 15.73 9.63 -7.67
C ILE A 201 16.31 8.25 -7.99
N LEU A 202 16.73 7.54 -6.94
CA LEU A 202 17.10 6.12 -6.98
C LEU A 202 16.08 5.34 -6.16
N PHE A 203 15.54 4.23 -6.68
CA PHE A 203 14.59 3.43 -5.92
C PHE A 203 15.28 2.25 -5.25
N SER A 204 15.25 2.21 -3.90
CA SER A 204 15.78 1.10 -3.10
C SER A 204 14.81 -0.08 -2.97
N GLY A 205 13.51 0.17 -3.22
CA GLY A 205 12.43 -0.80 -3.09
C GLY A 205 11.68 -0.74 -1.76
N LYS A 206 12.40 -0.70 -0.61
CA LYS A 206 11.82 -0.75 0.73
C LYS A 206 12.54 0.20 1.70
N HIS A 207 11.90 0.51 2.83
CA HIS A 207 12.50 1.41 3.83
C HIS A 207 13.76 0.85 4.49
N ASP A 208 13.77 -0.44 4.82
CA ASP A 208 14.95 -1.12 5.36
C ASP A 208 16.16 -1.05 4.41
N GLN A 209 15.93 -1.27 3.12
CA GLN A 209 16.97 -1.14 2.09
C GLN A 209 17.51 0.29 1.98
N SER A 210 16.63 1.30 2.05
CA SER A 210 17.05 2.71 2.08
C SER A 210 17.92 3.01 3.30
N ILE A 211 17.50 2.58 4.49
CA ILE A 211 18.21 2.82 5.75
C ILE A 211 19.59 2.14 5.74
N LEU A 212 19.64 0.87 5.33
CA LEU A 212 20.89 0.11 5.24
C LEU A 212 21.84 0.71 4.20
N GLY A 213 21.32 1.17 3.06
CA GLY A 213 22.10 1.81 2.00
C GLY A 213 22.67 3.17 2.41
N VAL A 214 21.98 3.94 3.27
CA VAL A 214 22.56 5.16 3.87
C VAL A 214 23.66 4.78 4.85
N ARG A 215 23.47 3.74 5.67
CA ARG A 215 24.49 3.25 6.62
C ARG A 215 25.77 2.79 5.91
N SER A 216 25.63 2.02 4.83
CA SER A 216 26.78 1.51 4.05
C SER A 216 27.47 2.61 3.21
N GLY A 217 26.75 3.71 2.90
CA GLY A 217 27.26 4.77 2.03
C GLY A 217 26.93 4.56 0.53
N ASP A 218 26.07 3.60 0.20
CA ASP A 218 25.54 3.42 -1.17
C ASP A 218 24.69 4.60 -1.59
N TYR A 219 24.00 5.22 -0.59
CA TYR A 219 23.20 6.42 -0.73
C TYR A 219 23.66 7.51 0.24
N ASP A 220 23.66 8.75 -0.20
CA ASP A 220 23.99 9.92 0.62
C ASP A 220 22.87 10.25 1.61
N ALA A 221 21.61 10.05 1.18
CA ALA A 221 20.41 10.30 1.98
C ALA A 221 19.23 9.43 1.54
N ALA A 222 18.24 9.31 2.43
CA ALA A 222 16.96 8.67 2.09
C ALA A 222 15.79 9.25 2.91
N PRO A 223 14.61 9.51 2.29
CA PRO A 223 13.36 9.70 2.99
C PRO A 223 12.79 8.34 3.42
N VAL A 224 12.59 8.15 4.70
CA VAL A 224 12.15 6.89 5.28
C VAL A 224 11.00 7.07 6.27
N ALA A 225 10.26 6.00 6.55
CA ALA A 225 9.23 5.99 7.59
C ALA A 225 9.86 5.86 8.97
N SER A 226 9.51 6.78 9.89
CA SER A 226 10.08 6.81 11.23
C SER A 226 9.79 5.55 12.05
N ASP A 227 8.59 4.95 11.87
CA ASP A 227 8.23 3.70 12.56
C ASP A 227 9.07 2.50 12.08
N VAL A 228 9.44 2.45 10.79
CA VAL A 228 10.39 1.44 10.28
C VAL A 228 11.79 1.68 10.86
N PHE A 229 12.24 2.94 10.89
CA PHE A 229 13.54 3.31 11.43
C PHE A 229 13.68 2.89 12.90
N HIS A 230 12.71 3.24 13.76
CA HIS A 230 12.70 2.86 15.18
C HIS A 230 12.59 1.35 15.37
N ARG A 231 11.76 0.67 14.57
CA ARG A 231 11.60 -0.79 14.63
C ARG A 231 12.86 -1.54 14.27
N MET A 232 13.63 -1.09 13.27
CA MET A 232 14.94 -1.65 12.95
C MET A 232 15.94 -1.45 14.08
N ALA A 233 15.92 -0.28 14.74
CA ALA A 233 16.75 0.00 15.90
C ALA A 233 16.39 -0.90 17.11
N SER A 234 15.10 -1.07 17.40
CA SER A 234 14.62 -1.92 18.50
C SER A 234 14.99 -3.41 18.33
N ARG A 235 15.16 -3.84 17.06
CA ARG A 235 15.65 -5.19 16.72
C ARG A 235 17.18 -5.29 16.65
N GLY A 236 17.90 -4.20 16.92
CA GLY A 236 19.37 -4.17 16.85
C GLY A 236 19.95 -4.27 15.44
N GLN A 237 19.15 -4.07 14.40
CA GLN A 237 19.62 -4.08 13.01
C GLN A 237 20.41 -2.82 12.64
N ILE A 238 20.12 -1.72 13.31
CA ILE A 238 20.82 -0.43 13.24
C ILE A 238 20.95 0.17 14.65
N LYS A 239 21.78 1.21 14.79
CA LYS A 239 21.75 2.13 15.93
C LYS A 239 21.29 3.50 15.43
N GLU A 240 20.40 4.17 16.17
CA GLU A 240 19.87 5.47 15.75
C GLU A 240 20.96 6.54 15.67
N ASP A 241 21.99 6.45 16.52
CA ASP A 241 23.11 7.37 16.54
C ASP A 241 24.10 7.22 15.35
N GLU A 242 23.93 6.17 14.52
CA GLU A 242 24.64 6.03 13.23
C GLU A 242 24.09 7.03 12.18
N PHE A 243 22.95 7.66 12.44
CA PHE A 243 22.24 8.55 11.50
C PHE A 243 22.03 9.94 12.08
N ARG A 244 21.82 10.89 11.16
CA ARG A 244 21.29 12.22 11.46
C ARG A 244 19.98 12.38 10.68
N VAL A 245 18.91 12.79 11.38
CA VAL A 245 17.67 13.21 10.74
C VAL A 245 17.76 14.70 10.47
N ILE A 246 17.89 15.08 9.20
CA ILE A 246 18.06 16.48 8.78
C ILE A 246 16.74 17.19 8.51
N TRP A 247 15.64 16.44 8.36
CA TRP A 247 14.28 16.97 8.20
C TRP A 247 13.22 15.95 8.61
N LYS A 248 12.06 16.45 9.09
CA LYS A 248 10.90 15.65 9.50
C LYS A 248 9.61 16.25 8.98
N SER A 249 8.67 15.43 8.56
CA SER A 249 7.32 15.85 8.20
C SER A 249 6.39 16.03 9.40
N ALA A 250 5.18 16.54 9.17
CA ALA A 250 4.04 16.28 10.05
C ALA A 250 3.73 14.77 10.11
N LYS A 251 2.89 14.36 11.09
CA LYS A 251 2.47 12.96 11.24
C LYS A 251 1.50 12.55 10.13
N PHE A 252 1.69 11.34 9.60
CA PHE A 252 0.77 10.62 8.74
C PHE A 252 0.17 9.43 9.49
N PRO A 253 -1.02 8.94 9.11
CA PRO A 253 -1.52 7.66 9.59
C PRO A 253 -0.58 6.53 9.16
N THR A 254 -0.39 5.51 10.01
CA THR A 254 0.39 4.32 9.65
C THR A 254 -0.40 3.45 8.67
N SER A 255 0.09 2.23 8.38
CA SER A 255 -0.58 1.30 7.47
C SER A 255 -2.02 1.02 7.91
N SER A 256 -2.98 1.13 6.97
CA SER A 256 -4.38 0.77 7.24
C SER A 256 -4.60 -0.72 7.11
N PHE A 257 -5.54 -1.24 7.90
CA PHE A 257 -6.17 -2.52 7.59
C PHE A 257 -7.44 -2.27 6.80
N ALA A 258 -7.56 -2.96 5.66
CA ALA A 258 -8.70 -2.84 4.77
C ALA A 258 -9.20 -4.22 4.35
N TYR A 259 -10.51 -4.34 4.13
CA TYR A 259 -11.14 -5.54 3.57
C TYR A 259 -11.63 -5.28 2.15
N ALA A 260 -11.83 -6.34 1.37
CA ALA A 260 -12.41 -6.24 0.03
C ALA A 260 -13.91 -5.89 0.12
N HIS A 261 -14.37 -4.88 -0.62
CA HIS A 261 -15.74 -4.34 -0.59
C HIS A 261 -16.83 -5.39 -0.78
N ASP A 262 -16.49 -6.49 -1.47
CA ASP A 262 -17.40 -7.58 -1.82
C ASP A 262 -17.40 -8.75 -0.82
N LEU A 263 -16.80 -8.55 0.37
CA LEU A 263 -16.84 -9.56 1.43
C LEU A 263 -18.27 -9.68 1.98
N GLU A 264 -18.75 -10.93 2.15
CA GLU A 264 -20.11 -11.20 2.62
C GLU A 264 -20.37 -10.47 3.96
N PRO A 265 -21.50 -9.73 4.08
CA PRO A 265 -21.72 -8.81 5.20
C PRO A 265 -21.60 -9.45 6.58
N LYS A 266 -22.13 -10.65 6.79
CA LYS A 266 -22.04 -11.34 8.08
C LYS A 266 -20.59 -11.70 8.43
N LEU A 267 -19.83 -12.18 7.45
CA LEU A 267 -18.41 -12.51 7.63
C LEU A 267 -17.59 -11.22 7.87
N ARG A 268 -17.86 -10.15 7.13
CA ARG A 268 -17.25 -8.84 7.31
C ARG A 268 -17.47 -8.33 8.75
N ASP A 269 -18.72 -8.30 9.22
CA ASP A 269 -19.06 -7.76 10.53
C ASP A 269 -18.43 -8.60 11.66
N GLN A 270 -18.42 -9.92 11.51
CA GLN A 270 -17.71 -10.80 12.43
C GLN A 270 -16.20 -10.56 12.42
N MET A 271 -15.59 -10.42 11.26
CA MET A 271 -14.17 -10.11 11.12
C MET A 271 -13.82 -8.75 11.77
N LEU A 272 -14.61 -7.70 11.54
CA LEU A 272 -14.40 -6.38 12.15
C LEU A 272 -14.46 -6.48 13.68
N LYS A 273 -15.43 -7.23 14.23
CA LYS A 273 -15.51 -7.51 15.67
C LYS A 273 -14.23 -8.18 16.17
N CYS A 274 -13.75 -9.21 15.47
CA CYS A 274 -12.52 -9.92 15.83
C CYS A 274 -11.30 -8.98 15.87
N PHE A 275 -11.19 -8.03 14.93
CA PHE A 275 -10.12 -7.02 14.93
C PHE A 275 -10.23 -6.10 16.15
N TYR A 276 -11.38 -5.51 16.42
CA TYR A 276 -11.53 -4.51 17.47
C TYR A 276 -11.45 -5.08 18.88
N GLU A 277 -11.82 -6.34 19.08
CA GLU A 277 -11.71 -7.04 20.35
C GLU A 277 -10.30 -7.55 20.64
N TYR A 278 -9.44 -7.70 19.60
CA TYR A 278 -8.09 -8.23 19.76
C TYR A 278 -7.19 -7.24 20.50
N ARG A 279 -6.45 -7.78 21.49
CA ARG A 279 -5.39 -7.04 22.19
C ARG A 279 -4.06 -7.64 21.83
N PHE A 280 -3.12 -6.76 21.47
CA PHE A 280 -1.80 -7.21 21.01
C PHE A 280 -1.02 -7.81 22.17
N PRO A 281 -0.45 -9.00 22.02
CA PRO A 281 0.47 -9.55 23.01
C PRO A 281 1.77 -8.71 23.09
N ALA A 282 2.52 -8.84 24.18
CA ALA A 282 3.70 -8.01 24.47
C ALA A 282 4.70 -7.92 23.31
N GLU A 283 4.99 -9.04 22.64
CA GLU A 283 5.90 -9.07 21.48
C GLU A 283 5.38 -8.27 20.30
N MET A 284 4.06 -8.29 20.06
CA MET A 284 3.44 -7.51 19.02
C MET A 284 3.40 -6.01 19.38
N GLN A 285 3.14 -5.68 20.65
CA GLN A 285 3.23 -4.28 21.13
C GLN A 285 4.65 -3.75 20.96
N LYS A 286 5.67 -4.52 21.32
CA LYS A 286 7.08 -4.16 21.11
C LYS A 286 7.39 -3.95 19.63
N ALA A 287 6.87 -4.82 18.75
CA ALA A 287 7.09 -4.72 17.32
C ALA A 287 6.40 -3.50 16.68
N PHE A 288 5.38 -2.95 17.32
CA PHE A 288 4.58 -1.82 16.83
C PHE A 288 4.60 -0.61 17.78
N ASP A 289 5.75 -0.31 18.36
CA ASP A 289 6.04 0.90 19.14
C ASP A 289 4.97 1.20 20.21
N GLY A 290 4.49 0.16 20.92
CA GLY A 290 3.53 0.27 22.00
C GLY A 290 2.06 0.29 21.58
N ALA A 291 1.74 0.20 20.29
CA ALA A 291 0.36 -0.02 19.86
C ALA A 291 -0.16 -1.35 20.45
N ASP A 292 -1.35 -1.34 21.06
CA ASP A 292 -1.91 -2.48 21.80
C ASP A 292 -3.21 -3.04 21.19
N ARG A 293 -3.71 -2.39 20.14
CA ARG A 293 -4.98 -2.75 19.47
C ARG A 293 -5.08 -2.22 18.05
N PHE A 294 -6.14 -2.65 17.37
CA PHE A 294 -6.60 -2.03 16.13
C PHE A 294 -7.55 -0.88 16.49
N PHE A 295 -7.20 0.32 16.02
CA PHE A 295 -7.97 1.56 16.26
C PHE A 295 -8.82 1.86 15.02
N PRO A 296 -10.12 2.16 15.16
CA PRO A 296 -11.02 2.41 14.05
C PRO A 296 -10.66 3.69 13.29
N VAL A 297 -10.71 3.65 11.96
CA VAL A 297 -10.50 4.79 11.07
C VAL A 297 -11.43 4.74 9.87
N THR A 298 -11.55 5.88 9.18
CA THR A 298 -12.23 5.99 7.89
C THR A 298 -11.29 6.57 6.85
N PHE A 299 -11.44 6.15 5.59
CA PHE A 299 -10.63 6.68 4.50
C PHE A 299 -10.89 8.17 4.25
N LEU A 300 -12.15 8.58 4.31
CA LEU A 300 -12.56 9.98 4.11
C LEU A 300 -11.83 10.93 5.07
N LYS A 301 -11.83 10.63 6.36
CA LYS A 301 -11.29 11.52 7.40
C LYS A 301 -9.79 11.33 7.60
N ASP A 302 -9.37 10.09 7.86
CA ASP A 302 -8.04 9.83 8.41
C ASP A 302 -6.95 9.76 7.33
N TRP A 303 -7.33 9.58 6.05
CA TRP A 303 -6.45 9.69 4.89
C TRP A 303 -6.48 11.05 4.19
N ALA A 304 -7.22 12.03 4.70
CA ALA A 304 -7.31 13.37 4.08
C ALA A 304 -5.95 14.01 3.88
N ILE A 305 -5.06 13.96 4.88
CA ILE A 305 -3.70 14.52 4.79
C ILE A 305 -2.87 13.82 3.70
N VAL A 306 -3.04 12.51 3.49
CA VAL A 306 -2.31 11.75 2.47
C VAL A 306 -2.76 12.18 1.07
N ARG A 307 -4.07 12.33 0.86
CA ARG A 307 -4.63 12.82 -0.41
C ARG A 307 -4.19 14.25 -0.71
N GLN A 308 -4.26 15.15 0.28
CA GLN A 308 -3.83 16.55 0.14
C GLN A 308 -2.34 16.67 -0.22
N VAL A 309 -1.48 15.87 0.41
CA VAL A 309 -0.05 15.86 0.13
C VAL A 309 0.23 15.33 -1.28
N ALA A 310 -0.43 14.25 -1.69
CA ALA A 310 -0.28 13.71 -3.04
C ALA A 310 -0.75 14.72 -4.10
N GLU A 311 -1.92 15.33 -3.92
CA GLU A 311 -2.46 16.37 -4.80
C GLU A 311 -1.51 17.57 -4.91
N ALA A 312 -0.95 18.04 -3.81
CA ALA A 312 0.06 19.11 -3.80
C ALA A 312 1.33 18.74 -4.56
N GLY A 313 1.67 17.45 -4.66
CA GLY A 313 2.75 16.91 -5.47
C GLY A 313 2.37 16.63 -6.94
N GLY A 314 1.12 16.92 -7.33
CA GLY A 314 0.59 16.62 -8.67
C GLY A 314 0.27 15.14 -8.90
N GLU A 315 0.26 14.34 -7.84
CA GLU A 315 -0.05 12.89 -7.92
C GLU A 315 -1.54 12.63 -7.68
N LYS A 316 -2.05 11.60 -8.35
CA LYS A 316 -3.43 11.11 -8.19
C LYS A 316 -3.40 9.62 -7.83
N PHE A 317 -4.48 9.14 -7.20
CA PHE A 317 -4.62 7.73 -6.84
C PHE A 317 -5.57 6.98 -7.80
N ASN A 318 -5.60 7.38 -9.08
CA ASN A 318 -6.41 6.75 -10.11
C ASN A 318 -5.66 5.65 -10.88
N ARG A 319 -6.36 4.96 -11.79
CA ARG A 319 -5.79 3.87 -12.58
C ARG A 319 -4.56 4.28 -13.40
N ALA A 320 -4.59 5.42 -14.07
CA ALA A 320 -3.46 5.87 -14.89
C ALA A 320 -2.21 6.12 -14.03
N ALA A 321 -2.37 6.71 -12.85
CA ALA A 321 -1.28 6.89 -11.89
C ALA A 321 -0.78 5.54 -11.35
N TYR A 322 -1.69 4.62 -11.02
CA TYR A 322 -1.34 3.26 -10.57
C TYR A 322 -0.51 2.51 -11.61
N GLU A 323 -0.92 2.52 -12.87
CA GLU A 323 -0.19 1.87 -13.97
C GLU A 323 1.20 2.48 -14.18
N LYS A 324 1.31 3.81 -14.12
CA LYS A 324 2.59 4.53 -14.18
C LYS A 324 3.53 4.11 -13.04
N GLU A 325 3.01 4.08 -11.79
CA GLU A 325 3.80 3.71 -10.63
C GLU A 325 4.22 2.23 -10.64
N THR A 326 3.34 1.34 -11.08
CA THR A 326 3.64 -0.09 -11.27
C THR A 326 4.73 -0.30 -12.34
N ALA A 327 4.66 0.44 -13.44
CA ALA A 327 5.69 0.39 -14.48
C ALA A 327 7.06 0.90 -13.97
N ARG A 328 7.08 1.96 -13.17
CA ARG A 328 8.29 2.48 -12.50
C ARG A 328 8.89 1.46 -11.54
N GLU A 329 8.06 0.80 -10.73
CA GLU A 329 8.50 -0.25 -9.82
C GLU A 329 9.12 -1.44 -10.57
N ALA A 330 8.49 -1.88 -11.66
CA ALA A 330 9.00 -2.95 -12.51
C ALA A 330 10.34 -2.58 -13.19
N ALA A 331 10.50 -1.33 -13.63
CA ALA A 331 11.74 -0.84 -14.21
C ALA A 331 12.89 -0.74 -13.18
N ALA A 332 12.58 -0.38 -11.94
CA ALA A 332 13.58 -0.29 -10.87
C ALA A 332 14.15 -1.67 -10.48
N LYS A 333 13.36 -2.75 -10.55
CA LYS A 333 13.80 -4.13 -10.27
C LYS A 333 14.71 -4.74 -11.35
N LYS A 334 14.80 -4.12 -12.55
CA LYS A 334 15.63 -4.61 -13.65
C LYS A 334 17.05 -4.01 -13.65
N LYS A 335 17.32 -3.07 -12.79
CA LYS A 335 18.61 -2.40 -12.62
C LYS A 335 19.34 -2.94 -11.40
#